data_ceef7b13d8d481fa6e7d1fbe754f3851
#
_entry.id   ceef7b13d8d481fa6e7d1fbe754f3851
#
_cell.length_a   1.000
_cell.length_b   1.000
_cell.length_c   1.000
_cell.angle_alpha   90.00
_cell.angle_beta   90.00
_cell.angle_gamma   90.00
#
_symmetry.space_group_name_H-M   'P 1'
#
loop_
_entity.id
_entity.type
_entity.pdbx_description
1 polymer ?
#
loop_
_entity_poly.entity_id
_entity_poly.type
_entity_poly.pdbx_seq_one_letter_code
_entity_poly.pdbx_strand_id
1 'polypeptide(L)'
;MKLYCIGIGPGCEEQMTLRAVRALEKCDCVAGYGLYLDLIENLISGKERIESGMTREVLRCKAAVEAAKQGKTVAVVSSGDAGVYGMASLLLELCEHEPNLEVEVIPGITAACSGGAVLGSPLTCDFACISLSDLLTPWDKIEQRLRGAAAGDFCIALYNPSSKKRTDHLRRACDILLEIVPPETVCGLVRSIGREGESCTLTTLS
;
A
#
# COMPACT_ATOMS: atom_id res chain seq x y z
N MET A 1 -15.92 -16.06 13.59
CA MET A 1 -14.46 -15.83 13.68
C MET A 1 -14.17 -14.53 12.95
N LYS A 2 -13.25 -13.69 13.47
CA LYS A 2 -13.04 -12.35 12.91
C LYS A 2 -11.62 -12.18 12.38
N LEU A 3 -11.51 -11.64 11.16
CA LEU A 3 -10.28 -11.38 10.46
C LEU A 3 -10.27 -9.92 9.98
N TYR A 4 -9.32 -9.14 10.46
CA TYR A 4 -9.15 -7.76 10.05
C TYR A 4 -8.12 -7.64 8.94
N CYS A 5 -8.40 -6.81 7.92
CA CYS A 5 -7.40 -6.36 6.96
C CYS A 5 -7.15 -4.87 7.19
N ILE A 6 -5.99 -4.52 7.74
CA ILE A 6 -5.73 -3.19 8.30
C ILE A 6 -4.67 -2.45 7.50
N GLY A 7 -5.02 -1.24 7.03
CA GLY A 7 -4.04 -0.27 6.56
C GLY A 7 -3.42 0.47 7.76
N ILE A 8 -2.10 0.36 7.93
CA ILE A 8 -1.38 0.98 9.04
C ILE A 8 -0.85 2.39 8.72
N GLY A 9 -1.26 2.97 7.59
CA GLY A 9 -0.74 4.26 7.17
C GLY A 9 0.73 4.22 6.76
N PRO A 10 1.42 5.37 6.74
CA PRO A 10 2.79 5.46 6.21
C PRO A 10 3.85 4.87 7.15
N GLY A 11 3.58 4.74 8.45
CA GLY A 11 4.51 4.03 9.31
C GLY A 11 4.70 4.57 10.72
N CYS A 12 3.99 5.62 11.13
CA CYS A 12 3.95 6.06 12.52
C CYS A 12 2.54 5.94 13.09
N GLU A 13 2.45 5.75 14.40
CA GLU A 13 1.18 5.58 15.11
C GLU A 13 0.26 6.80 14.99
N GLU A 14 0.82 8.01 15.00
CA GLU A 14 0.08 9.27 14.86
C GLU A 14 -0.68 9.39 13.54
N GLN A 15 -0.23 8.69 12.49
CA GLN A 15 -0.86 8.65 11.17
C GLN A 15 -1.71 7.39 10.95
N MET A 16 -1.93 6.62 11.99
CA MET A 16 -2.88 5.50 11.96
C MET A 16 -4.30 6.00 12.27
N THR A 17 -5.29 5.33 11.67
CA THR A 17 -6.67 5.60 12.10
C THR A 17 -6.91 5.02 13.49
N LEU A 18 -7.68 5.73 14.33
CA LEU A 18 -8.08 5.22 15.66
C LEU A 18 -8.76 3.85 15.56
N ARG A 19 -9.46 3.57 14.44
CA ARG A 19 -10.09 2.28 14.20
C ARG A 19 -9.05 1.19 13.99
N ALA A 20 -7.95 1.46 13.29
CA ALA A 20 -6.84 0.53 13.10
C ALA A 20 -6.18 0.16 14.43
N VAL A 21 -5.86 1.16 15.26
CA VAL A 21 -5.28 0.96 16.60
C VAL A 21 -6.19 0.08 17.45
N ARG A 22 -7.47 0.45 17.58
CA ARG A 22 -8.46 -0.30 18.37
C ARG A 22 -8.71 -1.73 17.86
N ALA A 23 -8.56 -1.96 16.56
CA ALA A 23 -8.69 -3.32 16.00
C ALA A 23 -7.45 -4.16 16.33
N LEU A 24 -6.24 -3.59 16.22
CA LEU A 24 -5.01 -4.26 16.62
C LEU A 24 -5.04 -4.66 18.10
N GLU A 25 -5.54 -3.80 18.99
CA GLU A 25 -5.67 -4.11 20.43
C GLU A 25 -6.47 -5.40 20.68
N LYS A 26 -7.50 -5.67 19.88
CA LYS A 26 -8.42 -6.81 20.00
C LYS A 26 -7.86 -8.11 19.40
N CYS A 27 -6.77 -8.03 18.64
CA CYS A 27 -6.23 -9.20 17.96
C CYS A 27 -5.34 -10.04 18.88
N ASP A 28 -5.44 -11.36 18.70
CA ASP A 28 -4.54 -12.33 19.32
C ASP A 28 -3.27 -12.51 18.49
N CYS A 29 -3.41 -12.33 17.16
CA CYS A 29 -2.37 -12.58 16.19
C CYS A 29 -2.35 -11.49 15.11
N VAL A 30 -1.14 -11.11 14.67
CA VAL A 30 -0.95 -10.11 13.60
C VAL A 30 -0.04 -10.67 12.52
N ALA A 31 -0.55 -10.69 11.29
CA ALA A 31 0.14 -11.16 10.10
C ALA A 31 0.62 -9.98 9.24
N GLY A 32 1.87 -9.98 8.82
CA GLY A 32 2.42 -8.89 8.03
C GLY A 32 3.77 -9.20 7.40
N TYR A 33 4.25 -8.28 6.57
CA TYR A 33 5.67 -8.23 6.21
C TYR A 33 6.47 -7.74 7.42
N GLY A 34 7.61 -8.37 7.72
CA GLY A 34 8.38 -8.11 8.95
C GLY A 34 8.59 -6.62 9.22
N LEU A 35 9.07 -5.86 8.22
CA LEU A 35 9.25 -4.42 8.35
C LEU A 35 7.96 -3.68 8.78
N TYR A 36 6.78 -4.12 8.31
CA TYR A 36 5.52 -3.48 8.68
C TYR A 36 5.10 -3.84 10.11
N LEU A 37 5.39 -5.06 10.56
CA LEU A 37 5.18 -5.46 11.94
C LEU A 37 6.10 -4.70 12.89
N ASP A 38 7.35 -4.46 12.51
CA ASP A 38 8.31 -3.69 13.29
C ASP A 38 7.88 -2.23 13.48
N LEU A 39 7.21 -1.63 12.47
CA LEU A 39 6.68 -0.27 12.56
C LEU A 39 5.58 -0.09 13.63
N ILE A 40 4.90 -1.17 13.98
CA ILE A 40 3.78 -1.17 14.93
C ILE A 40 4.07 -2.07 16.14
N GLU A 41 5.34 -2.37 16.41
CA GLU A 41 5.75 -3.29 17.49
C GLU A 41 5.17 -2.92 18.85
N ASN A 42 5.12 -1.63 19.18
CA ASN A 42 4.53 -1.11 20.41
C ASN A 42 3.02 -1.44 20.55
N LEU A 43 2.28 -1.56 19.45
CA LEU A 43 0.85 -1.89 19.43
C LEU A 43 0.58 -3.40 19.42
N ILE A 44 1.56 -4.21 19.03
CA ILE A 44 1.42 -5.66 18.89
C ILE A 44 2.29 -6.45 19.85
N SER A 45 2.95 -5.78 20.79
CA SER A 45 3.77 -6.43 21.81
C SER A 45 2.97 -7.50 22.58
N GLY A 46 3.56 -8.69 22.70
CA GLY A 46 2.92 -9.84 23.36
C GLY A 46 1.88 -10.58 22.50
N LYS A 47 1.62 -10.16 21.27
CA LYS A 47 0.75 -10.87 20.33
C LYS A 47 1.54 -11.84 19.46
N GLU A 48 0.87 -12.88 18.96
CA GLU A 48 1.49 -13.79 18.00
C GLU A 48 1.77 -13.06 16.68
N ARG A 49 2.96 -13.25 16.10
CA ARG A 49 3.35 -12.67 14.81
C ARG A 49 3.38 -13.77 13.74
N ILE A 50 2.63 -13.57 12.65
CA ILE A 50 2.75 -14.36 11.41
C ILE A 50 3.54 -13.53 10.42
N GLU A 51 4.84 -13.73 10.40
CA GLU A 51 5.75 -13.00 9.54
C GLU A 51 6.08 -13.79 8.27
N SER A 52 6.12 -13.09 7.14
CA SER A 52 6.65 -13.66 5.90
C SER A 52 7.39 -12.60 5.10
N GLY A 53 8.35 -13.02 4.27
CA GLY A 53 9.10 -12.14 3.39
C GLY A 53 8.23 -11.47 2.31
N MET A 54 8.84 -10.53 1.58
CA MET A 54 8.24 -9.98 0.36
C MET A 54 7.91 -11.08 -0.65
N THR A 55 6.90 -10.86 -1.50
CA THR A 55 6.42 -11.80 -2.53
C THR A 55 5.79 -13.09 -1.97
N ARG A 56 5.44 -13.10 -0.68
CA ARG A 56 4.77 -14.23 -0.02
C ARG A 56 3.38 -13.87 0.52
N GLU A 57 2.71 -12.95 -0.17
CA GLU A 57 1.41 -12.40 0.24
C GLU A 57 0.35 -13.50 0.39
N VAL A 58 0.26 -14.40 -0.58
CA VAL A 58 -0.69 -15.53 -0.57
C VAL A 58 -0.45 -16.45 0.62
N LEU A 59 0.82 -16.78 0.91
CA LEU A 59 1.15 -17.65 2.05
C LEU A 59 0.80 -16.97 3.38
N ARG A 60 1.06 -15.68 3.50
CA ARG A 60 0.71 -14.87 4.67
C ARG A 60 -0.78 -14.83 4.91
N CYS A 61 -1.57 -14.55 3.88
CA CYS A 61 -3.04 -14.53 3.99
C CYS A 61 -3.59 -15.91 4.33
N LYS A 62 -3.10 -16.99 3.73
CA LYS A 62 -3.50 -18.36 4.08
C LYS A 62 -3.21 -18.69 5.53
N ALA A 63 -2.02 -18.34 6.03
CA ALA A 63 -1.66 -18.57 7.43
C ALA A 63 -2.56 -17.78 8.39
N ALA A 64 -2.92 -16.53 8.05
CA ALA A 64 -3.85 -15.71 8.81
C ALA A 64 -5.26 -16.32 8.84
N VAL A 65 -5.76 -16.80 7.70
CA VAL A 65 -7.05 -17.51 7.60
C VAL A 65 -7.06 -18.76 8.48
N GLU A 66 -6.02 -19.58 8.43
CA GLU A 66 -5.93 -20.80 9.26
C GLU A 66 -5.87 -20.48 10.76
N ALA A 67 -5.14 -19.42 11.17
CA ALA A 67 -5.14 -18.98 12.55
C ALA A 67 -6.54 -18.50 13.01
N ALA A 68 -7.27 -17.80 12.12
CA ALA A 68 -8.65 -17.38 12.40
C ALA A 68 -9.60 -18.58 12.53
N LYS A 69 -9.45 -19.62 11.70
CA LYS A 69 -10.22 -20.87 11.81
C LYS A 69 -9.97 -21.62 13.12
N GLN A 70 -8.81 -21.41 13.73
CA GLN A 70 -8.49 -21.95 15.07
C GLN A 70 -9.10 -21.11 16.21
N GLY A 71 -9.94 -20.13 15.91
CA GLY A 71 -10.67 -19.30 16.87
C GLY A 71 -9.95 -18.02 17.30
N LYS A 72 -8.80 -17.69 16.72
CA LYS A 72 -8.09 -16.43 17.00
C LYS A 72 -8.74 -15.25 16.28
N THR A 73 -8.68 -14.08 16.90
CA THR A 73 -8.92 -12.80 16.23
C THR A 73 -7.62 -12.36 15.57
N VAL A 74 -7.61 -12.27 14.24
CA VAL A 74 -6.39 -12.05 13.46
C VAL A 74 -6.44 -10.72 12.70
N ALA A 75 -5.33 -10.00 12.65
CA ALA A 75 -5.12 -8.87 11.73
C ALA A 75 -4.12 -9.23 10.63
N VAL A 76 -4.42 -8.87 9.40
CA VAL A 76 -3.45 -8.80 8.30
C VAL A 76 -3.16 -7.35 8.02
N VAL A 77 -1.90 -6.92 8.17
CA VAL A 77 -1.51 -5.50 8.05
C VAL A 77 -0.83 -5.20 6.72
N SER A 78 -1.14 -4.03 6.17
CA SER A 78 -0.52 -3.44 4.98
C SER A 78 -0.02 -2.04 5.29
N SER A 79 1.15 -1.66 4.79
CA SER A 79 1.56 -0.24 4.78
C SER A 79 0.62 0.57 3.90
N GLY A 80 0.35 1.81 4.26
CA GLY A 80 -0.63 2.65 3.59
C GLY A 80 -2.06 2.18 3.84
N ASP A 81 -2.82 1.98 2.79
CA ASP A 81 -4.20 1.51 2.81
C ASP A 81 -4.29 0.04 2.41
N ALA A 82 -5.16 -0.72 3.09
CA ALA A 82 -5.34 -2.14 2.83
C ALA A 82 -5.98 -2.45 1.46
N GLY A 83 -6.76 -1.51 0.91
CA GLY A 83 -7.43 -1.63 -0.39
C GLY A 83 -6.68 -1.00 -1.57
N VAL A 84 -5.67 -0.14 -1.30
CA VAL A 84 -4.87 0.51 -2.35
C VAL A 84 -3.55 -0.23 -2.53
N TYR A 85 -3.52 -1.17 -3.47
CA TYR A 85 -2.39 -2.09 -3.71
C TYR A 85 -1.94 -2.88 -2.45
N GLY A 86 -2.86 -3.03 -1.50
CA GLY A 86 -2.68 -3.77 -0.26
C GLY A 86 -3.22 -5.19 -0.32
N MET A 87 -3.51 -5.77 0.85
CA MET A 87 -3.85 -7.18 0.99
C MET A 87 -5.36 -7.46 0.94
N ALA A 88 -6.23 -6.42 0.90
CA ALA A 88 -7.66 -6.60 1.10
C ALA A 88 -8.31 -7.50 0.03
N SER A 89 -8.05 -7.25 -1.26
CA SER A 89 -8.61 -8.05 -2.34
C SER A 89 -8.24 -9.53 -2.25
N LEU A 90 -6.95 -9.81 -2.00
CA LEU A 90 -6.46 -11.18 -1.85
C LEU A 90 -7.09 -11.89 -0.64
N LEU A 91 -7.22 -11.17 0.48
CA LEU A 91 -7.80 -11.74 1.68
C LEU A 91 -9.29 -12.06 1.51
N LEU A 92 -10.04 -11.14 0.89
CA LEU A 92 -11.46 -11.33 0.57
C LEU A 92 -11.66 -12.51 -0.38
N GLU A 93 -10.84 -12.63 -1.43
CA GLU A 93 -10.87 -13.76 -2.36
C GLU A 93 -10.62 -15.11 -1.65
N LEU A 94 -9.61 -15.17 -0.77
CA LEU A 94 -9.31 -16.38 0.00
C LEU A 94 -10.41 -16.77 0.99
N CYS A 95 -11.22 -15.81 1.43
CA CYS A 95 -12.31 -16.01 2.38
C CYS A 95 -13.69 -16.16 1.72
N GLU A 96 -13.79 -16.10 0.39
CA GLU A 96 -15.06 -16.15 -0.35
C GLU A 96 -15.93 -17.37 0.01
N HIS A 97 -15.29 -18.52 0.26
CA HIS A 97 -15.94 -19.78 0.58
C HIS A 97 -15.91 -20.15 2.08
N GLU A 98 -15.62 -19.20 2.96
CA GLU A 98 -15.49 -19.38 4.41
C GLU A 98 -16.63 -18.68 5.16
N PRO A 99 -17.86 -19.24 5.18
CA PRO A 99 -19.06 -18.53 5.64
C PRO A 99 -19.03 -18.16 7.14
N ASN A 100 -18.17 -18.79 7.91
CA ASN A 100 -18.02 -18.51 9.34
C ASN A 100 -16.92 -17.49 9.65
N LEU A 101 -16.26 -16.95 8.61
CA LEU A 101 -15.17 -16.00 8.74
C LEU A 101 -15.64 -14.60 8.30
N GLU A 102 -15.76 -13.71 9.24
CA GLU A 102 -16.06 -12.30 8.99
C GLU A 102 -14.78 -11.54 8.68
N VAL A 103 -14.64 -11.02 7.45
CA VAL A 103 -13.52 -10.16 7.07
C VAL A 103 -13.93 -8.70 7.16
N GLU A 104 -13.22 -7.93 7.96
CA GLU A 104 -13.42 -6.48 8.07
C GLU A 104 -12.20 -5.72 7.54
N VAL A 105 -12.41 -4.89 6.51
CA VAL A 105 -11.35 -4.04 5.95
C VAL A 105 -11.36 -2.70 6.68
N ILE A 106 -10.19 -2.32 7.21
CA ILE A 106 -10.00 -1.04 7.91
C ILE A 106 -9.02 -0.18 7.10
N PRO A 107 -9.46 0.99 6.62
CA PRO A 107 -8.64 1.85 5.79
C PRO A 107 -7.46 2.46 6.55
N GLY A 108 -6.40 2.76 5.82
CA GLY A 108 -5.25 3.54 6.28
C GLY A 108 -4.96 4.70 5.33
N ILE A 109 -4.05 5.58 5.71
CA ILE A 109 -3.64 6.69 4.85
C ILE A 109 -2.71 6.14 3.77
N THR A 110 -3.19 6.10 2.53
CA THR A 110 -2.40 5.62 1.39
C THR A 110 -1.23 6.56 1.06
N ALA A 111 -0.18 6.02 0.46
CA ALA A 111 1.04 6.77 0.13
C ALA A 111 0.79 8.01 -0.75
N ALA A 112 -0.20 7.99 -1.64
CA ALA A 112 -0.57 9.18 -2.42
C ALA A 112 -0.97 10.33 -1.50
N CYS A 113 -1.85 10.09 -0.52
CA CYS A 113 -2.33 11.13 0.40
C CYS A 113 -1.24 11.57 1.39
N SER A 114 -0.52 10.62 2.01
CA SER A 114 0.55 10.95 2.95
C SER A 114 1.73 11.63 2.28
N GLY A 115 2.13 11.19 1.09
CA GLY A 115 3.17 11.84 0.28
C GLY A 115 2.72 13.20 -0.24
N GLY A 116 1.46 13.32 -0.66
CA GLY A 116 0.87 14.60 -1.05
C GLY A 116 0.93 15.64 0.07
N ALA A 117 0.66 15.24 1.32
CA ALA A 117 0.77 16.13 2.48
C ALA A 117 2.20 16.63 2.72
N VAL A 118 3.21 15.77 2.53
CA VAL A 118 4.64 16.15 2.64
C VAL A 118 5.05 17.12 1.53
N LEU A 119 4.49 16.98 0.33
CA LEU A 119 4.77 17.83 -0.84
C LEU A 119 3.95 19.14 -0.85
N GLY A 120 3.07 19.35 0.10
CA GLY A 120 2.13 20.45 0.15
C GLY A 120 0.72 19.98 -0.22
N SER A 121 0.20 20.29 -1.38
CA SER A 121 -1.16 19.85 -1.78
C SER A 121 -1.29 19.56 -3.27
N PRO A 122 -0.47 18.64 -3.84
CA PRO A 122 -0.49 18.33 -5.26
C PRO A 122 -1.74 17.61 -5.73
N LEU A 123 -2.57 17.08 -4.81
CA LEU A 123 -3.78 16.31 -5.11
C LEU A 123 -5.06 17.15 -5.00
N THR A 124 -4.96 18.47 -5.12
CA THR A 124 -6.12 19.40 -4.99
C THR A 124 -7.15 19.18 -6.09
N CYS A 125 -6.70 18.81 -7.29
CA CYS A 125 -7.55 18.45 -8.43
C CYS A 125 -7.68 16.92 -8.55
N ASP A 126 -8.19 16.46 -9.67
CA ASP A 126 -8.31 15.03 -9.94
C ASP A 126 -6.95 14.34 -10.00
N PHE A 127 -6.86 13.16 -9.42
CA PHE A 127 -5.62 12.39 -9.42
C PHE A 127 -5.83 10.91 -9.72
N ALA A 128 -4.82 10.29 -10.28
CA ALA A 128 -4.80 8.87 -10.62
C ALA A 128 -3.68 8.16 -9.86
N CYS A 129 -4.01 7.04 -9.19
CA CYS A 129 -3.03 6.10 -8.64
C CYS A 129 -2.71 5.03 -9.67
N ILE A 130 -1.44 4.94 -10.10
CA ILE A 130 -1.00 3.97 -11.11
C ILE A 130 0.17 3.16 -10.55
N SER A 131 -0.01 1.84 -10.45
CA SER A 131 1.07 0.92 -10.10
C SER A 131 1.89 0.57 -11.34
N LEU A 132 3.22 0.71 -11.22
CA LEU A 132 4.17 0.28 -12.25
C LEU A 132 4.56 -1.20 -12.12
N SER A 133 3.88 -1.96 -11.24
CA SER A 133 4.12 -3.40 -11.10
C SER A 133 3.44 -4.18 -12.22
N ASP A 134 4.22 -4.90 -13.01
CA ASP A 134 3.79 -5.76 -14.10
C ASP A 134 3.56 -7.23 -13.71
N LEU A 135 3.52 -7.51 -12.40
CA LEU A 135 3.32 -8.88 -11.90
C LEU A 135 1.91 -9.42 -12.18
N LEU A 136 0.89 -8.57 -12.08
CA LEU A 136 -0.51 -8.93 -12.28
C LEU A 136 -1.17 -8.14 -13.42
N THR A 137 -0.52 -7.10 -13.91
CA THR A 137 -1.04 -6.21 -14.94
C THR A 137 -0.01 -6.10 -16.07
N PRO A 138 -0.31 -6.51 -17.30
CA PRO A 138 0.61 -6.37 -18.42
C PRO A 138 1.05 -4.92 -18.63
N TRP A 139 2.29 -4.72 -19.09
CA TRP A 139 2.86 -3.38 -19.24
C TRP A 139 2.07 -2.48 -20.20
N ASP A 140 1.53 -3.04 -21.29
CA ASP A 140 0.68 -2.31 -22.24
C ASP A 140 -0.55 -1.67 -21.58
N LYS A 141 -1.12 -2.33 -20.57
CA LYS A 141 -2.22 -1.77 -19.76
C LYS A 141 -1.74 -0.67 -18.81
N ILE A 142 -0.54 -0.79 -18.27
CA ILE A 142 0.08 0.27 -17.45
C ILE A 142 0.32 1.49 -18.34
N GLU A 143 0.90 1.32 -19.51
CA GLU A 143 1.11 2.39 -20.50
C GLU A 143 -0.20 3.08 -20.88
N GLN A 144 -1.26 2.33 -21.20
CA GLN A 144 -2.57 2.91 -21.52
C GLN A 144 -3.10 3.79 -20.37
N ARG A 145 -2.91 3.37 -19.12
CA ARG A 145 -3.31 4.14 -17.93
C ARG A 145 -2.49 5.42 -17.78
N LEU A 146 -1.17 5.35 -17.99
CA LEU A 146 -0.28 6.51 -17.96
C LEU A 146 -0.69 7.54 -19.02
N ARG A 147 -0.87 7.10 -20.27
CA ARG A 147 -1.31 7.95 -21.39
C ARG A 147 -2.68 8.57 -21.11
N GLY A 148 -3.64 7.78 -20.65
CA GLY A 148 -4.98 8.27 -20.34
C GLY A 148 -5.00 9.30 -19.22
N ALA A 149 -4.24 9.08 -18.14
CA ALA A 149 -4.16 10.03 -17.04
C ALA A 149 -3.45 11.32 -17.45
N ALA A 150 -2.36 11.25 -18.23
CA ALA A 150 -1.66 12.42 -18.72
C ALA A 150 -2.52 13.23 -19.73
N ALA A 151 -3.21 12.56 -20.65
CA ALA A 151 -4.12 13.21 -21.59
C ALA A 151 -5.34 13.86 -20.91
N GLY A 152 -5.75 13.33 -19.75
CA GLY A 152 -6.83 13.88 -18.92
C GLY A 152 -6.38 14.96 -17.93
N ASP A 153 -5.10 15.35 -17.95
CA ASP A 153 -4.51 16.34 -17.01
C ASP A 153 -4.63 15.94 -15.53
N PHE A 154 -4.59 14.63 -15.22
CA PHE A 154 -4.60 14.15 -13.86
C PHE A 154 -3.23 14.34 -13.18
N CYS A 155 -3.24 14.67 -11.90
CA CYS A 155 -2.07 14.46 -11.06
C CYS A 155 -1.83 12.94 -10.92
N ILE A 156 -0.62 12.45 -11.20
CA ILE A 156 -0.34 11.02 -11.26
C ILE A 156 0.51 10.60 -10.05
N ALA A 157 -0.04 9.75 -9.18
CA ALA A 157 0.69 9.11 -8.10
C ALA A 157 1.18 7.73 -8.55
N LEU A 158 2.49 7.58 -8.76
CA LEU A 158 3.12 6.33 -9.19
C LEU A 158 3.45 5.43 -7.99
N TYR A 159 2.91 4.22 -8.01
CA TYR A 159 3.17 3.18 -7.01
C TYR A 159 4.09 2.10 -7.56
N ASN A 160 4.84 1.44 -6.67
CA ASN A 160 5.75 0.34 -7.05
C ASN A 160 6.73 0.72 -8.16
N PRO A 161 7.40 1.89 -8.09
CA PRO A 161 8.19 2.45 -9.20
C PRO A 161 9.40 1.58 -9.56
N SER A 162 9.92 0.80 -8.61
CA SER A 162 11.08 -0.06 -8.86
C SER A 162 11.09 -1.30 -7.95
N SER A 163 11.85 -2.32 -8.36
CA SER A 163 12.20 -3.48 -7.55
C SER A 163 13.53 -4.05 -8.06
N LYS A 164 14.08 -5.07 -7.39
CA LYS A 164 15.29 -5.77 -7.87
C LYS A 164 15.18 -6.31 -9.30
N LYS A 165 13.96 -6.64 -9.75
CA LYS A 165 13.68 -7.17 -11.11
C LYS A 165 13.13 -6.10 -12.06
N ARG A 166 12.67 -4.97 -11.56
CA ARG A 166 12.06 -3.86 -12.31
C ARG A 166 12.85 -2.59 -12.08
N THR A 167 13.98 -2.45 -12.73
CA THR A 167 14.91 -1.33 -12.55
C THR A 167 14.62 -0.16 -13.48
N ASP A 168 13.90 -0.38 -14.58
CA ASP A 168 13.65 0.56 -15.68
C ASP A 168 12.21 1.09 -15.78
N HIS A 169 11.28 0.54 -14.99
CA HIS A 169 9.85 0.86 -15.13
C HIS A 169 9.53 2.33 -14.85
N LEU A 170 10.20 2.95 -13.86
CA LEU A 170 10.01 4.37 -13.60
C LEU A 170 10.47 5.21 -14.79
N ARG A 171 11.66 4.92 -15.35
CA ARG A 171 12.17 5.63 -16.54
C ARG A 171 11.21 5.47 -17.72
N ARG A 172 10.78 4.24 -18.02
CA ARG A 172 9.80 3.99 -19.09
C ARG A 172 8.50 4.75 -18.89
N ALA A 173 8.02 4.87 -17.64
CA ALA A 173 6.84 5.68 -17.34
C ALA A 173 7.10 7.17 -17.61
N CYS A 174 8.26 7.71 -17.22
CA CYS A 174 8.65 9.08 -17.52
C CYS A 174 8.76 9.31 -19.04
N ASP A 175 9.39 8.40 -19.78
CA ASP A 175 9.51 8.48 -21.25
C ASP A 175 8.12 8.56 -21.93
N ILE A 176 7.16 7.75 -21.47
CA ILE A 176 5.77 7.77 -21.96
C ILE A 176 5.08 9.11 -21.64
N LEU A 177 5.26 9.63 -20.44
CA LEU A 177 4.65 10.88 -20.00
C LEU A 177 5.24 12.07 -20.78
N LEU A 178 6.55 12.08 -21.07
CA LEU A 178 7.22 13.11 -21.85
C LEU A 178 6.72 13.24 -23.29
N GLU A 179 6.04 12.23 -23.83
CA GLU A 179 5.37 12.33 -25.14
C GLU A 179 4.10 13.20 -25.09
N ILE A 180 3.56 13.49 -23.89
CA ILE A 180 2.24 14.11 -23.72
C ILE A 180 2.32 15.41 -22.93
N VAL A 181 3.16 15.46 -21.89
CA VAL A 181 3.28 16.63 -21.01
C VAL A 181 4.66 17.27 -21.12
N PRO A 182 4.80 18.58 -20.81
CA PRO A 182 6.08 19.29 -20.90
C PRO A 182 7.16 18.68 -19.99
N PRO A 183 8.43 18.71 -20.40
CA PRO A 183 9.54 18.21 -19.59
C PRO A 183 9.71 18.95 -18.25
N GLU A 184 9.27 20.19 -18.16
CA GLU A 184 9.27 21.02 -16.95
C GLU A 184 8.14 20.67 -15.97
N THR A 185 7.29 19.68 -16.29
CA THR A 185 6.22 19.20 -15.39
C THR A 185 6.80 18.84 -14.04
N VAL A 186 6.27 19.47 -12.98
CA VAL A 186 6.78 19.31 -11.62
C VAL A 186 6.52 17.90 -11.11
N CYS A 187 7.56 17.29 -10.57
CA CYS A 187 7.53 15.96 -9.97
C CYS A 187 8.00 16.01 -8.52
N GLY A 188 7.33 15.26 -7.65
CA GLY A 188 7.71 15.11 -6.25
C GLY A 188 8.11 13.66 -5.94
N LEU A 189 9.24 13.47 -5.28
CA LEU A 189 9.65 12.20 -4.69
C LEU A 189 9.56 12.29 -3.18
N VAL A 190 8.88 11.34 -2.56
CA VAL A 190 8.79 11.25 -1.10
C VAL A 190 9.26 9.87 -0.66
N ARG A 191 10.07 9.84 0.40
CA ARG A 191 10.63 8.61 0.97
C ARG A 191 10.41 8.57 2.46
N SER A 192 10.25 7.34 3.01
CA SER A 192 10.16 7.08 4.45
C SER A 192 9.13 7.95 5.18
N ILE A 193 7.97 8.20 4.57
CA ILE A 193 6.93 9.07 5.12
C ILE A 193 6.55 8.59 6.53
N GLY A 194 6.56 9.50 7.52
CA GLY A 194 6.26 9.21 8.92
C GLY A 194 7.29 8.33 9.62
N ARG A 195 8.51 8.21 9.09
CA ARG A 195 9.58 7.35 9.60
C ARG A 195 10.88 8.12 9.70
N GLU A 196 11.85 7.53 10.40
CA GLU A 196 13.22 8.05 10.39
C GLU A 196 13.76 8.12 8.95
N GLY A 197 14.37 9.25 8.60
CA GLY A 197 14.87 9.53 7.27
C GLY A 197 13.78 9.96 6.27
N GLU A 198 12.64 10.47 6.73
CA GLU A 198 11.66 11.11 5.86
C GLU A 198 12.32 12.20 5.03
N SER A 199 12.09 12.16 3.73
CA SER A 199 12.62 13.14 2.80
C SER A 199 11.69 13.37 1.63
N CYS A 200 11.68 14.60 1.11
CA CYS A 200 11.03 14.94 -0.13
C CYS A 200 12.00 15.67 -1.07
N THR A 201 11.80 15.48 -2.35
CA THR A 201 12.55 16.16 -3.40
C THR A 201 11.58 16.63 -4.46
N LEU A 202 11.63 17.91 -4.80
CA LEU A 202 10.95 18.47 -5.96
C LEU A 202 11.92 18.50 -7.14
N THR A 203 11.45 18.06 -8.29
CA THR A 203 12.20 18.01 -9.54
C THR A 203 11.25 18.19 -10.71
N THR A 204 11.74 18.02 -11.92
CA THR A 204 10.98 17.98 -13.17
C THR A 204 10.90 16.56 -13.71
N LEU A 205 10.07 16.37 -14.73
CA LEU A 205 9.88 15.06 -15.38
C LEU A 205 11.10 14.65 -16.21
N SER A 206 11.88 15.61 -16.70
CA SER A 206 13.14 15.41 -17.43
C SER A 206 14.37 15.50 -16.52
#